data_45537a45c3dad778c8cddce689852b95
#
_entry.id   45537a45c3dad778c8cddce689852b95
#
_cell.length_a   1.000
_cell.length_b   1.000
_cell.length_c   1.000
_cell.angle_alpha   90.00
_cell.angle_beta   90.00
_cell.angle_gamma   90.00
#
_symmetry.space_group_name_H-M   'P 1'
#
loop_
_entity.id
_entity.type
_entity.pdbx_description
1 polymer ?
#
loop_
_entity_poly.entity_id
_entity_poly.type
_entity_poly.pdbx_seq_one_letter_code
_entity_poly.pdbx_strand_id
1 'polypeptide(L)'
;MRLIATTILALVTALATAQEYETLFAKGVEYIKEQNFESAAESFEEALPLADGKNEKFALHVNLAYSRMMAGYTDKALESYSEAIRLHGYDRNLLFQRAAAYMQAARPDDAIEDCNTIINNNHEDTEAMLMRAEAHMAKGENGKAQKGFIEVMNHEPGNLNARLGLAMTYKNEKLYEKASLLIGLLIEEFPGNAALYIARSDIEREEGLFELALIDIDKAIEIDPDNAEYYTLQAILLENCGKKSAAAKSRNKAELLKSRSIR
;
A
#
# COMPACT_ATOMS: atom_id res chain seq x y z
N MET A 1 -17.68 28.75 51.32
CA MET A 1 -16.28 28.28 51.34
C MET A 1 -16.10 26.85 50.71
N ARG A 2 -16.87 25.82 51.11
CA ARG A 2 -16.72 24.47 50.54
C ARG A 2 -16.98 24.43 49.02
N LEU A 3 -17.97 25.14 48.48
CA LEU A 3 -18.28 25.18 47.05
C LEU A 3 -17.13 25.80 46.20
N ILE A 4 -16.52 26.88 46.72
CA ILE A 4 -15.41 27.55 46.04
C ILE A 4 -14.16 26.65 46.02
N ALA A 5 -13.88 25.93 47.09
CA ALA A 5 -12.76 25.01 47.21
C ALA A 5 -12.91 23.81 46.25
N THR A 6 -14.13 23.24 46.09
CA THR A 6 -14.41 22.16 45.15
C THR A 6 -14.30 22.63 43.71
N THR A 7 -14.73 23.85 43.38
CA THR A 7 -14.61 24.41 42.04
C THR A 7 -13.15 24.69 41.67
N ILE A 8 -12.35 25.22 42.58
CA ILE A 8 -10.92 25.46 42.38
C ILE A 8 -10.18 24.12 42.19
N LEU A 9 -10.48 23.11 43.01
CA LEU A 9 -9.87 21.80 42.88
C LEU A 9 -10.21 21.13 41.50
N ALA A 10 -11.46 21.20 41.04
CA ALA A 10 -11.89 20.72 39.74
C ALA A 10 -11.18 21.45 38.60
N LEU A 11 -10.98 22.75 38.68
CA LEU A 11 -10.24 23.54 37.70
C LEU A 11 -8.75 23.16 37.65
N VAL A 12 -8.13 22.98 38.80
CA VAL A 12 -6.72 22.55 38.88
C VAL A 12 -6.51 21.16 38.32
N THR A 13 -7.42 20.22 38.61
CA THR A 13 -7.35 18.88 38.03
C THR A 13 -7.58 18.91 36.53
N ALA A 14 -8.54 19.66 35.99
CA ALA A 14 -8.77 19.80 34.56
C ALA A 14 -7.58 20.44 33.84
N LEU A 15 -6.91 21.44 34.43
CA LEU A 15 -5.69 22.03 33.89
C LEU A 15 -4.53 21.03 33.86
N ALA A 16 -4.37 20.20 34.88
CA ALA A 16 -3.33 19.19 34.95
C ALA A 16 -3.55 18.11 33.92
N THR A 17 -4.79 17.63 33.72
CA THR A 17 -5.11 16.64 32.68
C THR A 17 -4.92 17.18 31.27
N ALA A 18 -5.28 18.43 31.02
CA ALA A 18 -5.04 19.08 29.72
C ALA A 18 -3.54 19.21 29.41
N GLN A 19 -2.74 19.58 30.39
CA GLN A 19 -1.28 19.68 30.23
C GLN A 19 -0.64 18.30 29.99
N GLU A 20 -1.12 17.26 30.64
CA GLU A 20 -0.67 15.90 30.46
C GLU A 20 -1.03 15.39 29.05
N TYR A 21 -2.26 15.65 28.57
CA TYR A 21 -2.68 15.37 27.20
C TYR A 21 -1.75 16.01 26.17
N GLU A 22 -1.51 17.33 26.28
CA GLU A 22 -0.63 18.08 25.37
C GLU A 22 0.79 17.50 25.36
N THR A 23 1.31 17.11 26.53
CA THR A 23 2.64 16.51 26.65
C THR A 23 2.74 15.16 25.94
N LEU A 24 1.76 14.28 26.15
CA LEU A 24 1.72 12.97 25.54
C LEU A 24 1.49 13.07 24.02
N PHE A 25 0.59 13.97 23.59
CA PHE A 25 0.36 14.21 22.17
C PHE A 25 1.62 14.71 21.47
N ALA A 26 2.30 15.72 22.05
CA ALA A 26 3.55 16.24 21.50
C ALA A 26 4.65 15.17 21.43
N LYS A 27 4.76 14.33 22.46
CA LYS A 27 5.70 13.20 22.51
C LYS A 27 5.42 12.17 21.41
N GLY A 28 4.15 11.83 21.19
CA GLY A 28 3.75 10.95 20.09
C GLY A 28 4.13 11.52 18.71
N VAL A 29 3.92 12.82 18.49
CA VAL A 29 4.32 13.51 17.25
C VAL A 29 5.84 13.51 17.07
N GLU A 30 6.62 13.66 18.14
CA GLU A 30 8.09 13.59 18.10
C GLU A 30 8.55 12.18 17.68
N TYR A 31 7.98 11.14 18.27
CA TYR A 31 8.27 9.76 17.89
C TYR A 31 7.92 9.45 16.44
N ILE A 32 6.85 10.04 15.87
CA ILE A 32 6.58 9.92 14.42
C ILE A 32 7.73 10.51 13.60
N LYS A 33 8.26 11.67 13.96
CA LYS A 33 9.40 12.31 13.26
C LYS A 33 10.67 11.45 13.34
N GLU A 34 10.87 10.78 14.47
CA GLU A 34 11.96 9.83 14.69
C GLU A 34 11.73 8.45 14.04
N GLN A 35 10.59 8.25 13.38
CA GLN A 35 10.14 6.97 12.80
C GLN A 35 10.00 5.84 13.84
N ASN A 36 9.86 6.19 15.11
CA ASN A 36 9.58 5.27 16.20
C ASN A 36 8.05 5.13 16.38
N PHE A 37 7.45 4.38 15.45
CA PHE A 37 5.99 4.32 15.35
C PHE A 37 5.33 3.53 16.50
N GLU A 38 6.02 2.59 17.11
CA GLU A 38 5.53 1.86 18.28
C GLU A 38 5.38 2.79 19.47
N SER A 39 6.43 3.54 19.82
CA SER A 39 6.39 4.52 20.92
C SER A 39 5.44 5.68 20.65
N ALA A 40 5.25 6.05 19.36
CA ALA A 40 4.25 7.01 18.97
C ALA A 40 2.83 6.51 19.28
N ALA A 41 2.51 5.28 18.91
CA ALA A 41 1.21 4.67 19.18
C ALA A 41 0.95 4.56 20.69
N GLU A 42 1.94 4.13 21.49
CA GLU A 42 1.84 4.07 22.95
C GLU A 42 1.51 5.46 23.56
N SER A 43 2.23 6.51 23.13
CA SER A 43 2.00 7.86 23.64
C SER A 43 0.60 8.40 23.30
N PHE A 44 0.08 8.11 22.11
CA PHE A 44 -1.28 8.47 21.73
C PHE A 44 -2.35 7.61 22.45
N GLU A 45 -2.08 6.32 22.72
CA GLU A 45 -2.95 5.48 23.54
C GLU A 45 -3.07 6.02 24.97
N GLU A 46 -1.95 6.43 25.57
CA GLU A 46 -1.93 7.05 26.90
C GLU A 46 -2.68 8.40 26.94
N ALA A 47 -2.62 9.18 25.85
CA ALA A 47 -3.34 10.45 25.75
C ALA A 47 -4.86 10.27 25.56
N LEU A 48 -5.34 9.15 25.04
CA LEU A 48 -6.73 8.95 24.66
C LEU A 48 -7.74 9.11 25.81
N PRO A 49 -7.53 8.57 27.03
CA PRO A 49 -8.42 8.78 28.17
C PRO A 49 -8.42 10.23 28.69
N LEU A 50 -7.41 11.03 28.37
CA LEU A 50 -7.28 12.43 28.80
C LEU A 50 -7.96 13.40 27.82
N ALA A 51 -8.32 12.95 26.62
CA ALA A 51 -8.97 13.76 25.61
C ALA A 51 -10.40 14.11 26.01
N ASP A 52 -10.70 15.40 26.16
CA ASP A 52 -12.01 15.88 26.62
C ASP A 52 -13.00 16.09 25.45
N GLY A 53 -12.49 16.45 24.29
CA GLY A 53 -13.29 16.83 23.13
C GLY A 53 -13.31 15.80 21.99
N LYS A 54 -14.35 15.92 21.13
CA LYS A 54 -14.50 15.14 19.93
C LYS A 54 -13.31 15.32 18.96
N ASN A 55 -12.80 16.55 18.85
CA ASN A 55 -11.70 16.89 17.96
C ASN A 55 -10.36 16.31 18.45
N GLU A 56 -10.13 16.31 19.76
CA GLU A 56 -8.93 15.68 20.33
C GLU A 56 -8.93 14.17 20.10
N LYS A 57 -10.07 13.50 20.38
CA LYS A 57 -10.24 12.08 20.11
C LYS A 57 -10.06 11.75 18.64
N PHE A 58 -10.61 12.58 17.75
CA PHE A 58 -10.42 12.43 16.32
C PHE A 58 -8.93 12.52 15.94
N ALA A 59 -8.23 13.56 16.39
CA ALA A 59 -6.80 13.74 16.11
C ALA A 59 -5.97 12.56 16.65
N LEU A 60 -6.27 12.07 17.84
CA LEU A 60 -5.60 10.90 18.40
C LEU A 60 -5.84 9.65 17.57
N HIS A 61 -7.09 9.37 17.18
CA HIS A 61 -7.39 8.20 16.36
C HIS A 61 -6.74 8.25 14.97
N VAL A 62 -6.62 9.42 14.36
CA VAL A 62 -5.89 9.60 13.10
C VAL A 62 -4.40 9.26 13.28
N ASN A 63 -3.77 9.81 14.33
CA ASN A 63 -2.35 9.57 14.61
C ASN A 63 -2.08 8.11 15.04
N LEU A 64 -2.99 7.52 15.83
CA LEU A 64 -2.95 6.10 16.18
C LEU A 64 -3.04 5.20 14.96
N ALA A 65 -3.97 5.49 14.04
CA ALA A 65 -4.12 4.73 12.81
C ALA A 65 -2.82 4.75 11.99
N TYR A 66 -2.26 5.94 11.79
CA TYR A 66 -1.00 6.12 11.07
C TYR A 66 0.16 5.37 11.77
N SER A 67 0.36 5.61 13.06
CA SER A 67 1.48 4.99 13.80
C SER A 67 1.38 3.47 13.82
N ARG A 68 0.17 2.92 14.02
CA ARG A 68 -0.08 1.48 14.02
C ARG A 68 0.12 0.86 12.64
N MET A 69 -0.27 1.56 11.55
CA MET A 69 0.02 1.11 10.18
C MET A 69 1.51 1.00 9.94
N MET A 70 2.26 2.05 10.28
CA MET A 70 3.70 2.10 10.08
C MET A 70 4.47 1.11 10.96
N ALA A 71 3.92 0.77 12.14
CA ALA A 71 4.43 -0.28 13.02
C ALA A 71 4.01 -1.71 12.61
N GLY A 72 3.19 -1.87 11.56
CA GLY A 72 2.70 -3.17 11.09
C GLY A 72 1.51 -3.74 11.86
N TYR A 73 0.89 -2.98 12.75
CA TYR A 73 -0.29 -3.38 13.53
C TYR A 73 -1.59 -3.07 12.76
N THR A 74 -1.75 -3.69 11.58
CA THR A 74 -2.81 -3.37 10.62
C THR A 74 -4.22 -3.45 11.21
N ASP A 75 -4.56 -4.49 11.97
CA ASP A 75 -5.90 -4.63 12.57
C ASP A 75 -6.20 -3.50 13.56
N LYS A 76 -5.25 -3.15 14.44
CA LYS A 76 -5.41 -2.03 15.36
C LYS A 76 -5.50 -0.68 14.64
N ALA A 77 -4.81 -0.53 13.51
CA ALA A 77 -4.90 0.66 12.67
C ALA A 77 -6.31 0.80 12.06
N LEU A 78 -6.89 -0.31 11.55
CA LEU A 78 -8.26 -0.36 11.02
C LEU A 78 -9.30 0.06 12.07
N GLU A 79 -9.14 -0.38 13.33
CA GLU A 79 -9.99 0.09 14.44
C GLU A 79 -9.87 1.61 14.62
N SER A 80 -8.65 2.14 14.61
CA SER A 80 -8.40 3.58 14.79
C SER A 80 -8.97 4.40 13.63
N TYR A 81 -8.79 3.97 12.38
CA TYR A 81 -9.42 4.61 11.22
C TYR A 81 -10.95 4.64 11.36
N SER A 82 -11.54 3.52 11.78
CA SER A 82 -13.00 3.41 11.94
C SER A 82 -13.53 4.37 13.01
N GLU A 83 -12.82 4.51 14.13
CA GLU A 83 -13.19 5.48 15.16
C GLU A 83 -13.00 6.94 14.69
N ALA A 84 -11.93 7.24 13.97
CA ALA A 84 -11.74 8.57 13.38
C ALA A 84 -12.88 8.93 12.42
N ILE A 85 -13.26 8.02 11.53
CA ILE A 85 -14.36 8.21 10.57
C ILE A 85 -15.70 8.33 11.32
N ARG A 86 -15.95 7.53 12.35
CA ARG A 86 -17.14 7.63 13.19
C ARG A 86 -17.25 9.01 13.89
N LEU A 87 -16.12 9.55 14.30
CA LEU A 87 -16.08 10.86 14.97
C LEU A 87 -16.26 12.02 14.00
N HIS A 88 -15.64 11.99 12.83
CA HIS A 88 -15.63 13.13 11.89
C HIS A 88 -16.72 13.05 10.83
N GLY A 89 -17.13 11.84 10.44
CA GLY A 89 -17.99 11.58 9.30
C GLY A 89 -17.19 11.32 8.04
N TYR A 90 -17.75 11.72 6.89
CA TYR A 90 -17.06 11.54 5.62
C TYR A 90 -15.75 12.31 5.57
N ASP A 91 -14.67 11.60 5.35
CA ASP A 91 -13.34 12.13 5.03
C ASP A 91 -12.72 11.24 3.95
N ARG A 92 -12.50 11.81 2.77
CA ARG A 92 -11.95 11.11 1.61
C ARG A 92 -10.60 10.46 1.92
N ASN A 93 -9.72 11.18 2.61
CA ASN A 93 -8.36 10.69 2.85
C ASN A 93 -8.36 9.55 3.88
N LEU A 94 -9.15 9.65 4.93
CA LEU A 94 -9.26 8.58 5.92
C LEU A 94 -9.88 7.30 5.33
N LEU A 95 -10.93 7.44 4.51
CA LEU A 95 -11.53 6.30 3.80
C LEU A 95 -10.52 5.65 2.86
N PHE A 96 -9.75 6.44 2.11
CA PHE A 96 -8.74 5.92 1.19
C PHE A 96 -7.61 5.21 1.94
N GLN A 97 -7.12 5.77 3.05
CA GLN A 97 -6.11 5.13 3.88
C GLN A 97 -6.63 3.84 4.53
N ARG A 98 -7.91 3.83 4.96
CA ARG A 98 -8.52 2.62 5.51
C ARG A 98 -8.71 1.54 4.43
N ALA A 99 -9.12 1.92 3.22
CA ALA A 99 -9.21 1.01 2.10
C ALA A 99 -7.85 0.39 1.77
N ALA A 100 -6.77 1.17 1.77
CA ALA A 100 -5.41 0.67 1.59
C ALA A 100 -5.00 -0.30 2.71
N ALA A 101 -5.36 0.00 3.96
CA ALA A 101 -5.12 -0.89 5.10
C ALA A 101 -5.92 -2.20 4.98
N TYR A 102 -7.16 -2.16 4.49
CA TYR A 102 -7.96 -3.35 4.18
C TYR A 102 -7.31 -4.20 3.09
N MET A 103 -6.78 -3.58 2.04
CA MET A 103 -6.04 -4.31 1.00
C MET A 103 -4.81 -5.02 1.58
N GLN A 104 -4.06 -4.36 2.43
CA GLN A 104 -2.90 -4.95 3.12
C GLN A 104 -3.30 -6.10 4.05
N ALA A 105 -4.47 -6.01 4.69
CA ALA A 105 -5.05 -7.07 5.54
C ALA A 105 -5.71 -8.21 4.76
N ALA A 106 -5.61 -8.24 3.42
CA ALA A 106 -6.30 -9.17 2.52
C ALA A 106 -7.85 -9.16 2.72
N ARG A 107 -8.41 -7.98 2.96
CA ARG A 107 -9.85 -7.72 3.13
C ARG A 107 -10.39 -6.84 2.00
N PRO A 108 -10.37 -7.31 0.74
CA PRO A 108 -10.71 -6.49 -0.42
C PRO A 108 -12.19 -6.07 -0.46
N ASP A 109 -13.10 -6.80 0.17
CA ASP A 109 -14.52 -6.41 0.24
C ASP A 109 -14.73 -5.11 1.00
N ASP A 110 -14.05 -4.98 2.17
CA ASP A 110 -14.12 -3.76 2.97
C ASP A 110 -13.47 -2.57 2.25
N ALA A 111 -12.37 -2.82 1.52
CA ALA A 111 -11.73 -1.80 0.69
C ALA A 111 -12.66 -1.30 -0.43
N ILE A 112 -13.41 -2.21 -1.08
CA ILE A 112 -14.41 -1.85 -2.11
C ILE A 112 -15.51 -0.97 -1.52
N GLU A 113 -15.98 -1.22 -0.30
CA GLU A 113 -17.00 -0.40 0.36
C GLU A 113 -16.51 1.03 0.60
N ASP A 114 -15.31 1.19 1.12
CA ASP A 114 -14.70 2.52 1.31
C ASP A 114 -14.49 3.26 -0.01
N CYS A 115 -13.95 2.57 -1.04
CA CYS A 115 -13.81 3.14 -2.37
C CYS A 115 -15.15 3.54 -2.99
N ASN A 116 -16.19 2.74 -2.85
CA ASN A 116 -17.53 3.08 -3.32
C ASN A 116 -18.07 4.32 -2.60
N THR A 117 -17.80 4.47 -1.30
CA THR A 117 -18.19 5.67 -0.55
C THR A 117 -17.50 6.91 -1.09
N ILE A 118 -16.21 6.83 -1.42
CA ILE A 118 -15.45 7.94 -2.04
C ILE A 118 -16.03 8.28 -3.41
N ILE A 119 -16.20 7.28 -4.29
CA ILE A 119 -16.68 7.46 -5.67
C ILE A 119 -18.12 8.00 -5.71
N ASN A 120 -18.99 7.59 -4.78
CA ASN A 120 -20.33 8.13 -4.67
C ASN A 120 -20.35 9.62 -4.30
N ASN A 121 -19.33 10.12 -3.60
CA ASN A 121 -19.17 11.55 -3.27
C ASN A 121 -18.42 12.33 -4.35
N ASN A 122 -17.52 11.66 -5.08
CA ASN A 122 -16.79 12.23 -6.21
C ASN A 122 -16.62 11.18 -7.31
N HIS A 123 -17.46 11.26 -8.33
CA HIS A 123 -17.48 10.33 -9.48
C HIS A 123 -16.25 10.42 -10.39
N GLU A 124 -15.33 11.35 -10.13
CA GLU A 124 -14.08 11.53 -10.88
C GLU A 124 -12.85 11.15 -10.04
N ASP A 125 -13.03 10.49 -8.90
CA ASP A 125 -11.92 10.06 -8.04
C ASP A 125 -11.23 8.80 -8.62
N THR A 126 -10.29 9.04 -9.54
CA THR A 126 -9.57 7.99 -10.27
C THR A 126 -8.71 7.13 -9.37
N GLU A 127 -8.19 7.67 -8.25
CA GLU A 127 -7.43 6.88 -7.28
C GLU A 127 -8.31 5.85 -6.57
N ALA A 128 -9.52 6.26 -6.15
CA ALA A 128 -10.47 5.34 -5.54
C ALA A 128 -11.01 4.31 -6.55
N MET A 129 -11.23 4.71 -7.82
CA MET A 129 -11.59 3.77 -8.89
C MET A 129 -10.50 2.75 -9.13
N LEU A 130 -9.22 3.18 -9.18
CA LEU A 130 -8.07 2.31 -9.36
C LEU A 130 -7.99 1.28 -8.22
N MET A 131 -8.01 1.74 -6.97
CA MET A 131 -7.96 0.85 -5.80
C MET A 131 -9.13 -0.14 -5.78
N ARG A 132 -10.34 0.30 -6.16
CA ARG A 132 -11.50 -0.60 -6.29
C ARG A 132 -11.27 -1.68 -7.36
N ALA A 133 -10.69 -1.33 -8.49
CA ALA A 133 -10.36 -2.28 -9.54
C ALA A 133 -9.29 -3.29 -9.08
N GLU A 134 -8.27 -2.83 -8.38
CA GLU A 134 -7.25 -3.67 -7.75
C GLU A 134 -7.86 -4.62 -6.70
N ALA A 135 -8.80 -4.14 -5.89
CA ALA A 135 -9.51 -4.97 -4.92
C ALA A 135 -10.36 -6.06 -5.60
N HIS A 136 -11.05 -5.75 -6.71
CA HIS A 136 -11.74 -6.75 -7.52
C HIS A 136 -10.77 -7.77 -8.12
N MET A 137 -9.59 -7.33 -8.59
CA MET A 137 -8.55 -8.23 -9.10
C MET A 137 -8.02 -9.16 -8.00
N ALA A 138 -7.78 -8.65 -6.79
CA ALA A 138 -7.35 -9.44 -5.64
C ALA A 138 -8.37 -10.52 -5.23
N LYS A 139 -9.66 -10.27 -5.45
CA LYS A 139 -10.75 -11.26 -5.28
C LYS A 139 -10.85 -12.28 -6.41
N GLY A 140 -10.09 -12.12 -7.49
CA GLY A 140 -10.26 -12.93 -8.71
C GLY A 140 -11.50 -12.56 -9.53
N GLU A 141 -12.15 -11.44 -9.25
CA GLU A 141 -13.30 -10.92 -9.99
C GLU A 141 -12.83 -10.16 -11.25
N ASN A 142 -12.06 -10.87 -12.11
CA ASN A 142 -11.34 -10.28 -13.24
C ASN A 142 -12.21 -9.41 -14.15
N GLY A 143 -13.45 -9.82 -14.43
CA GLY A 143 -14.36 -9.04 -15.28
C GLY A 143 -14.77 -7.69 -14.66
N LYS A 144 -14.86 -7.59 -13.33
CA LYS A 144 -15.10 -6.31 -12.66
C LYS A 144 -13.83 -5.47 -12.61
N ALA A 145 -12.68 -6.10 -12.34
CA ALA A 145 -11.38 -5.44 -12.37
C ALA A 145 -11.10 -4.81 -13.73
N GLN A 146 -11.30 -5.53 -14.83
CA GLN A 146 -11.13 -5.02 -16.19
C GLN A 146 -12.00 -3.78 -16.45
N LYS A 147 -13.29 -3.85 -16.08
CA LYS A 147 -14.20 -2.69 -16.21
C LYS A 147 -13.70 -1.50 -15.41
N GLY A 148 -13.25 -1.72 -14.18
CA GLY A 148 -12.70 -0.66 -13.32
C GLY A 148 -11.43 -0.04 -13.91
N PHE A 149 -10.47 -0.82 -14.39
CA PHE A 149 -9.27 -0.29 -15.03
C PHE A 149 -9.60 0.49 -16.32
N ILE A 150 -10.54 0.01 -17.13
CA ILE A 150 -11.00 0.73 -18.32
C ILE A 150 -11.70 2.05 -17.91
N GLU A 151 -12.48 2.06 -16.83
CA GLU A 151 -13.10 3.26 -16.29
C GLU A 151 -12.03 4.31 -15.91
N VAL A 152 -10.99 3.92 -15.20
CA VAL A 152 -9.84 4.80 -14.90
C VAL A 152 -9.19 5.31 -16.17
N MET A 153 -8.93 4.46 -17.17
CA MET A 153 -8.34 4.84 -18.45
C MET A 153 -9.22 5.78 -19.28
N ASN A 154 -10.55 5.77 -19.11
CA ASN A 154 -11.44 6.74 -19.75
C ASN A 154 -11.27 8.16 -19.16
N HIS A 155 -10.95 8.28 -17.89
CA HIS A 155 -10.65 9.57 -17.24
C HIS A 155 -9.18 9.96 -17.45
N GLU A 156 -8.28 8.99 -17.34
CA GLU A 156 -6.83 9.16 -17.43
C GLU A 156 -6.22 8.14 -18.41
N PRO A 157 -6.23 8.39 -19.72
CA PRO A 157 -5.73 7.44 -20.72
C PRO A 157 -4.26 7.02 -20.52
N GLY A 158 -3.45 7.92 -19.94
CA GLY A 158 -2.04 7.67 -19.61
C GLY A 158 -1.79 7.00 -18.26
N ASN A 159 -2.82 6.62 -17.51
CA ASN A 159 -2.63 6.01 -16.19
C ASN A 159 -1.93 4.64 -16.31
N LEU A 160 -0.64 4.63 -15.96
CA LEU A 160 0.22 3.46 -16.08
C LEU A 160 -0.29 2.28 -15.23
N ASN A 161 -0.75 2.56 -14.00
CA ASN A 161 -1.20 1.52 -13.08
C ASN A 161 -2.50 0.86 -13.58
N ALA A 162 -3.43 1.63 -14.17
CA ALA A 162 -4.64 1.07 -14.75
C ALA A 162 -4.35 0.20 -15.98
N ARG A 163 -3.44 0.64 -16.86
CA ARG A 163 -3.02 -0.12 -18.05
C ARG A 163 -2.29 -1.42 -17.64
N LEU A 164 -1.42 -1.35 -16.64
CA LEU A 164 -0.73 -2.51 -16.08
C LEU A 164 -1.72 -3.46 -15.38
N GLY A 165 -2.63 -2.92 -14.56
CA GLY A 165 -3.68 -3.69 -13.90
C GLY A 165 -4.58 -4.44 -14.89
N LEU A 166 -4.95 -3.80 -16.01
CA LEU A 166 -5.68 -4.45 -17.09
C LEU A 166 -4.89 -5.61 -17.71
N ALA A 167 -3.60 -5.43 -17.95
CA ALA A 167 -2.73 -6.51 -18.45
C ALA A 167 -2.65 -7.68 -17.45
N MET A 168 -2.54 -7.37 -16.14
CA MET A 168 -2.52 -8.43 -15.12
C MET A 168 -3.85 -9.17 -15.02
N THR A 169 -4.99 -8.52 -15.24
CA THR A 169 -6.27 -9.23 -15.30
C THR A 169 -6.35 -10.16 -16.49
N TYR A 170 -5.82 -9.80 -17.68
CA TYR A 170 -5.70 -10.71 -18.80
C TYR A 170 -4.79 -11.90 -18.51
N LYS A 171 -3.67 -11.67 -17.83
CA LYS A 171 -2.78 -12.75 -17.35
C LYS A 171 -3.54 -13.73 -16.45
N ASN A 172 -4.30 -13.22 -15.47
CA ASN A 172 -5.10 -14.05 -14.55
C ASN A 172 -6.15 -14.90 -15.28
N GLU A 173 -6.64 -14.42 -16.41
CA GLU A 173 -7.55 -15.16 -17.31
C GLU A 173 -6.81 -16.06 -18.30
N LYS A 174 -5.48 -16.13 -18.22
CA LYS A 174 -4.60 -16.88 -19.15
C LYS A 174 -4.67 -16.40 -20.60
N LEU A 175 -5.05 -15.14 -20.79
CA LEU A 175 -5.05 -14.46 -22.09
C LEU A 175 -3.66 -13.83 -22.31
N TYR A 176 -2.62 -14.67 -22.30
CA TYR A 176 -1.21 -14.26 -22.24
C TYR A 176 -0.80 -13.35 -23.40
N GLU A 177 -1.25 -13.66 -24.63
CA GLU A 177 -0.98 -12.79 -25.80
C GLU A 177 -1.48 -11.36 -25.61
N LYS A 178 -2.70 -11.19 -25.06
CA LYS A 178 -3.25 -9.85 -24.79
C LYS A 178 -2.49 -9.14 -23.69
N ALA A 179 -2.14 -9.86 -22.63
CA ALA A 179 -1.38 -9.31 -21.53
C ALA A 179 0.00 -8.83 -22.00
N SER A 180 0.75 -9.68 -22.72
CA SER A 180 2.08 -9.35 -23.27
C SER A 180 2.03 -8.19 -24.26
N LEU A 181 1.00 -8.12 -25.11
CA LEU A 181 0.82 -7.00 -26.04
C LEU A 181 0.67 -5.67 -25.29
N LEU A 182 -0.19 -5.62 -24.27
CA LEU A 182 -0.38 -4.39 -23.49
C LEU A 182 0.91 -3.97 -22.76
N ILE A 183 1.63 -4.92 -22.15
CA ILE A 183 2.92 -4.61 -21.52
C ILE A 183 3.94 -4.18 -22.58
N GLY A 184 3.96 -4.79 -23.76
CA GLY A 184 4.82 -4.39 -24.87
C GLY A 184 4.62 -2.92 -25.26
N LEU A 185 3.38 -2.46 -25.39
CA LEU A 185 3.06 -1.04 -25.66
C LEU A 185 3.54 -0.12 -24.52
N LEU A 186 3.45 -0.57 -23.26
CA LEU A 186 3.98 0.19 -22.13
C LEU A 186 5.52 0.27 -22.15
N ILE A 187 6.19 -0.80 -22.54
CA ILE A 187 7.66 -0.84 -22.70
C ILE A 187 8.12 0.13 -23.80
N GLU A 188 7.40 0.22 -24.91
CA GLU A 188 7.70 1.18 -25.98
C GLU A 188 7.62 2.64 -25.48
N GLU A 189 6.64 2.93 -24.63
CA GLU A 189 6.42 4.26 -24.03
C GLU A 189 7.41 4.56 -22.90
N PHE A 190 7.74 3.54 -22.09
CA PHE A 190 8.61 3.66 -20.88
C PHE A 190 9.76 2.65 -20.91
N PRO A 191 10.70 2.72 -21.88
CA PRO A 191 11.73 1.69 -22.06
C PRO A 191 12.76 1.61 -20.92
N GLY A 192 12.82 2.61 -20.05
CA GLY A 192 13.66 2.60 -18.84
C GLY A 192 12.99 2.04 -17.58
N ASN A 193 11.76 1.55 -17.68
CA ASN A 193 11.04 1.00 -16.53
C ASN A 193 11.23 -0.51 -16.41
N ALA A 194 12.17 -0.93 -15.56
CA ALA A 194 12.48 -2.34 -15.34
C ALA A 194 11.27 -3.18 -14.91
N ALA A 195 10.32 -2.61 -14.16
CA ALA A 195 9.15 -3.34 -13.67
C ALA A 195 8.24 -3.84 -14.81
N LEU A 196 8.21 -3.16 -15.96
CA LEU A 196 7.43 -3.59 -17.11
C LEU A 196 8.03 -4.84 -17.77
N TYR A 197 9.36 -4.92 -17.87
CA TYR A 197 10.05 -6.11 -18.36
C TYR A 197 9.85 -7.28 -17.41
N ILE A 198 9.90 -7.06 -16.10
CA ILE A 198 9.57 -8.09 -15.08
C ILE A 198 8.14 -8.58 -15.26
N ALA A 199 7.18 -7.66 -15.44
CA ALA A 199 5.78 -8.02 -15.64
C ALA A 199 5.56 -8.86 -16.90
N ARG A 200 6.22 -8.54 -18.03
CA ARG A 200 6.13 -9.33 -19.27
C ARG A 200 6.83 -10.67 -19.12
N SER A 201 8.02 -10.69 -18.52
CA SER A 201 8.75 -11.92 -18.21
C SER A 201 7.91 -12.91 -17.35
N ASP A 202 7.14 -12.39 -16.40
CA ASP A 202 6.27 -13.23 -15.56
C ASP A 202 5.10 -13.82 -16.35
N ILE A 203 4.53 -13.06 -17.31
CA ILE A 203 3.51 -13.56 -18.23
C ILE A 203 4.10 -14.67 -19.12
N GLU A 204 5.25 -14.44 -19.74
CA GLU A 204 5.94 -15.39 -20.61
C GLU A 204 6.37 -16.66 -19.87
N ARG A 205 6.80 -16.52 -18.62
CA ARG A 205 7.12 -17.64 -17.74
C ARG A 205 5.90 -18.52 -17.48
N GLU A 206 4.73 -17.93 -17.20
CA GLU A 206 3.49 -18.70 -17.00
C GLU A 206 3.00 -19.36 -18.28
N GLU A 207 3.25 -18.77 -19.43
CA GLU A 207 2.99 -19.36 -20.74
C GLU A 207 3.99 -20.48 -21.10
N GLY A 208 5.12 -20.57 -20.38
CA GLY A 208 6.19 -21.52 -20.63
C GLY A 208 7.24 -21.06 -21.63
N LEU A 209 7.23 -19.79 -22.00
CA LEU A 209 8.16 -19.15 -22.95
C LEU A 209 9.44 -18.66 -22.22
N PHE A 210 10.17 -19.59 -21.59
CA PHE A 210 11.27 -19.28 -20.69
C PHE A 210 12.43 -18.51 -21.34
N GLU A 211 12.72 -18.75 -22.63
CA GLU A 211 13.75 -18.02 -23.36
C GLU A 211 13.38 -16.54 -23.58
N LEU A 212 12.11 -16.25 -23.88
CA LEU A 212 11.63 -14.86 -24.00
C LEU A 212 11.63 -14.17 -22.64
N ALA A 213 11.13 -14.85 -21.61
CA ALA A 213 11.17 -14.35 -20.25
C ALA A 213 12.60 -13.99 -19.78
N LEU A 214 13.63 -14.76 -20.20
CA LEU A 214 15.03 -14.45 -19.93
C LEU A 214 15.50 -13.16 -20.60
N ILE A 215 15.07 -12.87 -21.82
CA ILE A 215 15.43 -11.63 -22.54
C ILE A 215 14.92 -10.42 -21.74
N ASP A 216 13.71 -10.50 -21.21
CA ASP A 216 13.13 -9.42 -20.42
C ASP A 216 13.80 -9.25 -19.07
N ILE A 217 14.13 -10.35 -18.37
CA ILE A 217 14.89 -10.27 -17.11
C ILE A 217 16.29 -9.68 -17.36
N ASP A 218 16.95 -10.05 -18.47
CA ASP A 218 18.24 -9.47 -18.83
C ASP A 218 18.13 -7.95 -19.06
N LYS A 219 17.04 -7.49 -19.68
CA LYS A 219 16.76 -6.06 -19.84
C LYS A 219 16.50 -5.35 -18.51
N ALA A 220 15.76 -5.96 -17.59
CA ALA A 220 15.56 -5.42 -16.26
C ALA A 220 16.90 -5.29 -15.50
N ILE A 221 17.79 -6.27 -15.62
CA ILE A 221 19.15 -6.24 -15.04
C ILE A 221 20.02 -5.15 -15.68
N GLU A 222 19.92 -4.93 -17.00
CA GLU A 222 20.63 -3.83 -17.68
C GLU A 222 20.20 -2.45 -17.11
N ILE A 223 18.92 -2.28 -16.78
CA ILE A 223 18.37 -1.04 -16.23
C ILE A 223 18.79 -0.85 -14.75
N ASP A 224 18.66 -1.90 -13.95
CA ASP A 224 19.00 -1.88 -12.52
C ASP A 224 19.87 -3.10 -12.15
N PRO A 225 21.21 -3.01 -12.32
CA PRO A 225 22.14 -4.12 -12.14
C PRO A 225 22.40 -4.49 -10.68
N ASP A 226 21.94 -3.69 -9.74
CA ASP A 226 22.16 -3.94 -8.30
C ASP A 226 20.94 -4.56 -7.61
N ASN A 227 19.87 -4.83 -8.34
CA ASN A 227 18.68 -5.48 -7.81
C ASN A 227 18.88 -7.00 -7.69
N ALA A 228 19.00 -7.48 -6.45
CA ALA A 228 19.21 -8.90 -6.16
C ALA A 228 18.07 -9.81 -6.60
N GLU A 229 16.84 -9.28 -6.64
CA GLU A 229 15.65 -10.05 -7.00
C GLU A 229 15.67 -10.44 -8.48
N TYR A 230 16.13 -9.57 -9.36
CA TYR A 230 16.22 -9.85 -10.80
C TYR A 230 17.16 -11.02 -11.08
N TYR A 231 18.31 -11.11 -10.39
CA TYR A 231 19.20 -12.27 -10.49
C TYR A 231 18.59 -13.56 -9.93
N THR A 232 17.72 -13.43 -8.92
CA THR A 232 16.97 -14.58 -8.40
C THR A 232 15.99 -15.10 -9.43
N LEU A 233 15.21 -14.21 -10.09
CA LEU A 233 14.29 -14.56 -11.16
C LEU A 233 15.03 -15.14 -12.39
N GLN A 234 16.15 -14.51 -12.79
CA GLN A 234 17.01 -15.01 -13.86
C GLN A 234 17.49 -16.44 -13.60
N ALA A 235 17.90 -16.75 -12.36
CA ALA A 235 18.34 -18.08 -12.00
C ALA A 235 17.23 -19.13 -12.15
N ILE A 236 16.00 -18.79 -11.75
CA ILE A 236 14.83 -19.66 -11.90
C ILE A 236 14.55 -19.93 -13.39
N LEU A 237 14.57 -18.90 -14.24
CA LEU A 237 14.34 -19.04 -15.68
C LEU A 237 15.44 -19.84 -16.36
N LEU A 238 16.71 -19.62 -15.99
CA LEU A 238 17.85 -20.39 -16.51
C LEU A 238 17.74 -21.89 -16.16
N GLU A 239 17.21 -22.23 -14.99
CA GLU A 239 16.93 -23.62 -14.63
C GLU A 239 15.83 -24.23 -15.50
N ASN A 240 14.75 -23.50 -15.75
CA ASN A 240 13.69 -23.96 -16.64
C ASN A 240 14.20 -24.18 -18.07
N CYS A 241 15.20 -23.40 -18.50
CA CYS A 241 15.89 -23.59 -19.76
C CYS A 241 16.99 -24.69 -19.73
N GLY A 242 17.17 -25.40 -18.60
CA GLY A 242 18.22 -26.41 -18.43
C GLY A 242 19.65 -25.87 -18.27
N LYS A 243 19.84 -24.57 -18.15
CA LYS A 243 21.14 -23.87 -18.08
C LYS A 243 21.69 -23.79 -16.64
N LYS A 244 21.84 -24.95 -15.97
CA LYS A 244 22.16 -25.05 -14.53
C LYS A 244 23.40 -24.27 -14.08
N SER A 245 24.50 -24.27 -14.88
CA SER A 245 25.72 -23.56 -14.55
C SER A 245 25.53 -22.03 -14.54
N ALA A 246 24.76 -21.50 -15.49
CA ALA A 246 24.43 -20.08 -15.54
C ALA A 246 23.49 -19.72 -14.37
N ALA A 247 22.50 -20.54 -14.06
CA ALA A 247 21.61 -20.35 -12.91
C ALA A 247 22.37 -20.23 -11.58
N ALA A 248 23.39 -21.08 -11.35
CA ALA A 248 24.22 -21.01 -10.17
C ALA A 248 24.98 -19.68 -10.06
N LYS A 249 25.48 -19.13 -11.19
CA LYS A 249 26.15 -17.82 -11.22
C LYS A 249 25.18 -16.70 -10.85
N SER A 250 23.98 -16.70 -11.37
CA SER A 250 22.95 -15.70 -11.05
C SER A 250 22.54 -15.74 -9.58
N ARG A 251 22.38 -16.96 -8.99
CA ARG A 251 22.13 -17.10 -7.54
C ARG A 251 23.24 -16.52 -6.70
N ASN A 252 24.51 -16.83 -7.00
CA ASN A 252 25.63 -16.28 -6.26
C ASN A 252 25.68 -14.75 -6.35
N LYS A 253 25.33 -14.18 -7.51
CA LYS A 253 25.23 -12.72 -7.67
C LYS A 253 24.11 -12.14 -6.81
N ALA A 254 22.93 -12.77 -6.76
CA ALA A 254 21.81 -12.36 -5.94
C ALA A 254 22.19 -12.36 -4.44
N GLU A 255 22.83 -13.42 -3.95
CA GLU A 255 23.31 -13.52 -2.56
C GLU A 255 24.34 -12.44 -2.22
N LEU A 256 25.27 -12.19 -3.12
CA LEU A 256 26.27 -11.13 -2.94
C LEU A 256 25.61 -9.75 -2.81
N LEU A 257 24.62 -9.44 -3.64
CA LEU A 257 23.89 -8.16 -3.58
C LEU A 257 23.10 -8.03 -2.28
N LYS A 258 22.35 -9.08 -1.87
CA LYS A 258 21.64 -9.11 -0.60
C LYS A 258 22.56 -8.86 0.60
N SER A 259 23.76 -9.43 0.59
CA SER A 259 24.72 -9.24 1.68
C SER A 259 25.30 -7.83 1.77
N ARG A 260 25.24 -7.05 0.68
CA ARG A 260 25.67 -5.64 0.63
C ARG A 260 24.61 -4.68 1.15
N SER A 261 23.33 -4.98 0.96
CA SER A 261 22.21 -4.13 1.41
C SER A 261 21.95 -4.18 2.92
N ILE A 262 22.54 -5.13 3.65
CA ILE A 262 22.41 -5.31 5.11
C ILE A 262 23.54 -4.56 5.88
N ARG A 263 24.53 -4.03 5.17
CA ARG A 263 25.63 -3.23 5.77
C ARG A 263 25.40 -1.72 5.58
#